data_a9413220240413f3b0bb444700329cbb
#
_entry.id   a9413220240413f3b0bb444700329cbb
#
_cell.length_a   1.000
_cell.length_b   1.000
_cell.length_c   1.000
_cell.angle_alpha   90.00
_cell.angle_beta   90.00
_cell.angle_gamma   90.00
#
_symmetry.space_group_name_H-M   'P 1'
#
loop_
_entity.id
_entity.type
_entity.pdbx_description
1 polymer ?
#
loop_
_entity_poly.entity_id
_entity_poly.type
_entity_poly.pdbx_seq_one_letter_code
_entity_poly.pdbx_strand_id
1 'polypeptide(L)'
;MIIKILIIGVVKKDNSILLRKKPDGSPPYKETWYLFGGELTEQNSPEEAIIAQLKEQTGITIRVLEKIGWDTEVKHDLDGIEKQFIYLNTLCEYVDGDLAAAEGIEKLEWVPIEKLAEYDHVPPSRKLLLELGYIFE
;
A
#
# COMPACT_ATOMS: atom_id res chain seq x y z
N MET A 1 13.08 -18.36 10.84
CA MET A 1 12.92 -17.16 10.00
C MET A 1 11.95 -16.19 10.66
N ILE A 2 12.28 -14.91 10.64
CA ILE A 2 11.41 -13.87 11.19
C ILE A 2 10.24 -13.65 10.26
N ILE A 3 9.05 -13.50 10.83
CA ILE A 3 7.83 -13.21 10.09
C ILE A 3 7.40 -11.78 10.42
N LYS A 4 7.15 -10.98 9.38
CA LYS A 4 6.55 -9.65 9.50
C LYS A 4 5.15 -9.67 8.88
N ILE A 5 4.21 -9.06 9.56
CA ILE A 5 2.84 -8.93 9.07
C ILE A 5 2.60 -7.46 8.72
N LEU A 6 2.21 -7.20 7.49
CA LEU A 6 1.87 -5.87 7.02
C LEU A 6 0.40 -5.82 6.62
N ILE A 7 -0.23 -4.71 6.94
CA ILE A 7 -1.58 -4.43 6.45
C ILE A 7 -1.47 -3.52 5.23
N ILE A 8 -2.13 -3.89 4.14
CA ILE A 8 -2.11 -3.15 2.89
C ILE A 8 -3.49 -2.58 2.61
N GLY A 9 -3.53 -1.31 2.21
CA GLY A 9 -4.77 -0.64 1.84
C GLY A 9 -4.76 -0.17 0.39
N VAL A 10 -5.73 -0.62 -0.36
CA VAL A 10 -6.04 -0.06 -1.67
C VAL A 10 -7.12 0.98 -1.44
N VAL A 11 -6.77 2.26 -1.60
CA VAL A 11 -7.66 3.37 -1.24
C VAL A 11 -8.32 3.93 -2.49
N LYS A 12 -9.64 3.85 -2.52
CA LYS A 12 -10.44 4.26 -3.67
C LYS A 12 -11.21 5.56 -3.36
N LYS A 13 -11.21 6.46 -4.34
CA LYS A 13 -12.04 7.67 -4.35
C LYS A 13 -12.62 7.77 -5.75
N ASP A 14 -13.95 7.67 -5.87
CA ASP A 14 -14.61 7.60 -7.17
C ASP A 14 -14.01 6.47 -8.02
N ASN A 15 -13.45 6.77 -9.18
CA ASN A 15 -12.81 5.78 -10.05
C ASN A 15 -11.28 5.90 -10.03
N SER A 16 -10.72 6.35 -8.91
CA SER A 16 -9.26 6.53 -8.77
C SER A 16 -8.73 5.79 -7.56
N ILE A 17 -7.47 5.39 -7.64
CA ILE A 17 -6.74 4.71 -6.57
C ILE A 17 -5.59 5.60 -6.13
N LEU A 18 -5.39 5.71 -4.83
CA LEU A 18 -4.30 6.50 -4.28
C LEU A 18 -3.00 5.72 -4.34
N LEU A 19 -1.99 6.34 -4.94
CA LEU A 19 -0.63 5.78 -4.99
C LEU A 19 0.34 6.75 -4.34
N ARG A 20 1.44 6.19 -3.82
CA ARG A 20 2.59 6.96 -3.35
C ARG A 20 3.81 6.61 -4.16
N LYS A 21 4.65 7.62 -4.42
CA LYS A 21 5.93 7.43 -5.09
C LYS A 21 7.06 7.64 -4.09
N LYS A 22 8.03 6.73 -4.10
CA LYS A 22 9.28 6.88 -3.35
C LYS A 22 10.38 7.36 -4.28
N PRO A 23 11.43 8.00 -3.76
CA PRO A 23 12.58 8.40 -4.58
C PRO A 23 13.19 7.21 -5.31
N ASP A 24 13.72 7.45 -6.50
CA ASP A 24 14.39 6.44 -7.30
C ASP A 24 15.55 5.82 -6.48
N GLY A 25 15.69 4.49 -6.62
CA GLY A 25 16.73 3.77 -5.89
C GLY A 25 16.40 3.46 -4.44
N SER A 26 15.22 3.82 -3.95
CA SER A 26 14.81 3.45 -2.59
C SER A 26 14.59 1.94 -2.49
N PRO A 27 15.25 1.28 -1.50
CA PRO A 27 15.04 -0.15 -1.31
C PRO A 27 13.62 -0.43 -0.79
N PRO A 28 13.11 -1.65 -0.89
CA PRO A 28 13.78 -2.86 -1.39
C PRO A 28 13.61 -3.14 -2.88
N TYR A 29 12.83 -2.33 -3.59
CA TYR A 29 12.52 -2.53 -4.99
C TYR A 29 13.11 -1.45 -5.87
N LYS A 30 13.29 -1.78 -7.16
CA LYS A 30 13.69 -0.78 -8.16
C LYS A 30 12.51 0.06 -8.62
N GLU A 31 11.31 -0.52 -8.61
CA GLU A 31 10.08 0.20 -8.94
C GLU A 31 9.78 1.25 -7.86
N THR A 32 9.06 2.31 -8.22
CA THR A 32 8.91 3.47 -7.33
C THR A 32 7.51 3.77 -6.86
N TRP A 33 6.48 3.16 -7.47
CA TRP A 33 5.10 3.38 -7.07
C TRP A 33 4.56 2.27 -6.19
N TYR A 34 3.94 2.66 -5.09
CA TYR A 34 3.46 1.76 -4.04
C TYR A 34 2.00 2.02 -3.71
N LEU A 35 1.29 0.97 -3.35
CA LEU A 35 0.08 1.08 -2.55
C LEU A 35 0.47 1.41 -1.11
N PHE A 36 -0.50 1.60 -0.23
CA PHE A 36 -0.24 1.95 1.15
C PHE A 36 -0.20 0.74 2.05
N GLY A 37 0.60 0.83 3.09
CA GLY A 37 0.67 -0.22 4.07
C GLY A 37 1.71 0.08 5.13
N GLY A 38 1.70 -0.74 6.16
CA GLY A 38 2.66 -0.64 7.24
C GLY A 38 2.62 -1.90 8.09
N GLU A 39 3.62 -2.02 8.95
CA GLU A 39 3.71 -3.17 9.83
C GLU A 39 2.58 -3.16 10.85
N LEU A 40 1.93 -4.32 11.00
CA LEU A 40 0.93 -4.50 12.03
C LEU A 40 1.66 -4.65 13.37
N THR A 41 1.41 -3.72 14.28
CA THR A 41 2.00 -3.71 15.60
C THR A 41 1.01 -4.24 16.64
N GLU A 42 1.51 -4.53 17.83
CA GLU A 42 0.69 -5.00 18.94
C GLU A 42 -0.45 -4.03 19.26
N GLN A 43 -1.55 -4.58 19.73
CA GLN A 43 -2.73 -3.87 20.26
C GLN A 43 -3.63 -3.21 19.23
N ASN A 44 -3.27 -3.23 17.95
CA ASN A 44 -4.12 -2.72 16.90
C ASN A 44 -4.73 -3.85 16.10
N SER A 45 -6.01 -3.72 15.73
CA SER A 45 -6.59 -4.58 14.71
C SER A 45 -6.03 -4.17 13.34
N PRO A 46 -6.05 -5.05 12.34
CA PRO A 46 -5.64 -4.67 10.99
C PRO A 46 -6.41 -3.46 10.46
N GLU A 47 -7.69 -3.36 10.74
CA GLU A 47 -8.51 -2.23 10.32
C GLU A 47 -8.04 -0.92 10.94
N GLU A 48 -7.85 -0.90 12.28
CA GLU A 48 -7.33 0.27 12.98
C GLU A 48 -5.95 0.67 12.46
N ALA A 49 -5.09 -0.33 12.19
CA ALA A 49 -3.73 -0.09 11.73
C ALA A 49 -3.71 0.61 10.37
N ILE A 50 -4.52 0.16 9.41
CA ILE A 50 -4.50 0.78 8.07
C ILE A 50 -5.11 2.19 8.10
N ILE A 51 -6.13 2.42 8.90
CA ILE A 51 -6.71 3.74 9.07
C ILE A 51 -5.67 4.71 9.65
N ALA A 52 -4.94 4.29 10.68
CA ALA A 52 -3.88 5.10 11.30
C ALA A 52 -2.73 5.36 10.33
N GLN A 53 -2.32 4.35 9.56
CA GLN A 53 -1.24 4.48 8.57
C GLN A 53 -1.58 5.50 7.49
N LEU A 54 -2.81 5.45 6.96
CA LEU A 54 -3.23 6.41 5.94
C LEU A 54 -3.28 7.83 6.50
N LYS A 55 -3.76 8.00 7.72
CA LYS A 55 -3.79 9.31 8.37
C LYS A 55 -2.38 9.87 8.55
N GLU A 56 -1.46 9.05 9.01
CA GLU A 56 -0.07 9.45 9.23
C GLU A 56 0.66 9.77 7.91
N GLN A 57 0.48 8.92 6.89
CA GLN A 57 1.21 9.05 5.63
C GLN A 57 0.63 10.08 4.67
N THR A 58 -0.65 10.35 4.74
CA THR A 58 -1.34 11.15 3.73
C THR A 58 -2.23 12.27 4.27
N GLY A 59 -2.54 12.25 5.56
CA GLY A 59 -3.45 13.23 6.15
C GLY A 59 -4.93 12.93 5.96
N ILE A 60 -5.29 11.91 5.19
CA ILE A 60 -6.71 11.62 4.92
C ILE A 60 -7.29 10.59 5.89
N THR A 61 -8.61 10.61 6.00
CA THR A 61 -9.38 9.60 6.72
C THR A 61 -9.98 8.64 5.71
N ILE A 62 -9.86 7.36 5.99
CA ILE A 62 -10.39 6.28 5.14
C ILE A 62 -11.30 5.37 5.95
N ARG A 63 -12.06 4.55 5.23
CA ARG A 63 -12.89 3.50 5.81
C ARG A 63 -12.57 2.18 5.09
N VAL A 64 -12.46 1.09 5.83
CA VAL A 64 -12.27 -0.23 5.25
C VAL A 64 -13.61 -0.76 4.74
N LEU A 65 -13.64 -1.12 3.45
CA LEU A 65 -14.84 -1.67 2.81
C LEU A 65 -14.82 -3.19 2.81
N GLU A 66 -13.66 -3.78 2.57
CA GLU A 66 -13.57 -5.21 2.32
C GLU A 66 -12.20 -5.76 2.68
N LYS A 67 -12.18 -6.96 3.24
CA LYS A 67 -10.98 -7.75 3.41
C LYS A 67 -10.78 -8.52 2.12
N ILE A 68 -9.72 -8.20 1.37
CA ILE A 68 -9.47 -8.84 0.07
C ILE A 68 -8.89 -10.24 0.28
N GLY A 69 -7.94 -10.38 1.20
CA GLY A 69 -7.25 -11.64 1.45
C GLY A 69 -5.83 -11.42 1.94
N TRP A 70 -5.00 -12.39 1.73
CA TRP A 70 -3.60 -12.29 2.13
C TRP A 70 -2.68 -12.73 1.00
N ASP A 71 -1.41 -12.38 1.16
CA ASP A 71 -0.35 -12.80 0.26
C ASP A 71 0.92 -13.00 1.08
N THR A 72 1.95 -13.60 0.50
CA THR A 72 3.20 -13.83 1.19
C THR A 72 4.38 -13.66 0.24
N GLU A 73 5.52 -13.28 0.82
CA GLU A 73 6.74 -13.06 0.07
C GLU A 73 7.92 -13.27 1.00
N VAL A 74 9.00 -13.86 0.50
CA VAL A 74 10.27 -13.98 1.22
C VAL A 74 11.27 -13.06 0.54
N LYS A 75 11.84 -12.12 1.29
CA LYS A 75 12.81 -11.17 0.76
C LYS A 75 13.68 -10.60 1.87
N HIS A 76 14.78 -9.95 1.49
CA HIS A 76 15.60 -9.20 2.44
C HIS A 76 14.88 -7.92 2.83
N ASP A 77 14.82 -7.67 4.14
CA ASP A 77 14.31 -6.42 4.69
C ASP A 77 15.38 -5.33 4.62
N LEU A 78 15.03 -4.12 5.02
CA LEU A 78 15.94 -2.97 4.99
C LEU A 78 17.19 -3.17 5.86
N ASP A 79 17.11 -4.03 6.86
CA ASP A 79 18.25 -4.40 7.71
C ASP A 79 19.16 -5.48 7.07
N GLY A 80 18.85 -5.94 5.86
CA GLY A 80 19.59 -6.97 5.16
C GLY A 80 19.26 -8.40 5.57
N ILE A 81 18.35 -8.58 6.50
CA ILE A 81 17.96 -9.92 7.00
C ILE A 81 16.79 -10.44 6.16
N GLU A 82 16.90 -11.68 5.70
CA GLU A 82 15.83 -12.34 4.98
C GLU A 82 14.67 -12.68 5.93
N LYS A 83 13.47 -12.27 5.55
CA LYS A 83 12.25 -12.46 6.36
C LYS A 83 11.11 -12.93 5.48
N GLN A 84 10.13 -13.55 6.12
CA GLN A 84 8.86 -13.85 5.47
C GLN A 84 7.88 -12.72 5.78
N PHE A 85 7.29 -12.16 4.72
CA PHE A 85 6.30 -11.11 4.83
C PHE A 85 4.92 -11.69 4.55
N ILE A 86 3.96 -11.35 5.40
CA ILE A 86 2.55 -11.71 5.21
C ILE A 86 1.80 -10.41 5.03
N TYR A 87 1.08 -10.28 3.92
CA TYR A 87 0.30 -9.10 3.58
C TYR A 87 -1.18 -9.38 3.81
N LEU A 88 -1.81 -8.54 4.63
CA LEU A 88 -3.26 -8.57 4.83
C LEU A 88 -3.84 -7.44 4.00
N ASN A 89 -4.51 -7.80 2.90
CA ASN A 89 -4.94 -6.84 1.90
C ASN A 89 -6.37 -6.37 2.14
N THR A 90 -6.58 -5.05 2.09
CA THR A 90 -7.89 -4.45 2.29
C THR A 90 -8.22 -3.48 1.17
N LEU A 91 -9.51 -3.39 0.85
CA LEU A 91 -10.05 -2.35 -0.02
C LEU A 91 -10.67 -1.28 0.89
N CYS A 92 -10.26 -0.04 0.68
CA CYS A 92 -10.68 1.10 1.49
C CYS A 92 -11.28 2.18 0.62
N GLU A 93 -12.05 3.07 1.23
CA GLU A 93 -12.53 4.27 0.52
C GLU A 93 -12.17 5.53 1.27
N TYR A 94 -11.95 6.59 0.50
CA TYR A 94 -11.73 7.93 1.00
C TYR A 94 -12.99 8.44 1.70
N VAL A 95 -12.80 9.04 2.88
CA VAL A 95 -13.89 9.66 3.64
C VAL A 95 -13.73 11.17 3.69
N ASP A 96 -12.52 11.64 4.08
CA ASP A 96 -12.30 13.06 4.37
C ASP A 96 -10.81 13.40 4.36
N GLY A 97 -10.51 14.68 4.27
CA GLY A 97 -9.15 15.22 4.42
C GLY A 97 -8.47 15.58 3.12
N ASP A 98 -7.44 16.41 3.23
CA ASP A 98 -6.61 16.84 2.10
C ASP A 98 -5.27 16.10 2.11
N LEU A 99 -4.76 15.76 0.93
CA LEU A 99 -3.49 15.05 0.82
C LEU A 99 -2.32 15.90 1.29
N ALA A 100 -1.50 15.33 2.16
CA ALA A 100 -0.25 15.90 2.62
C ALA A 100 0.75 14.78 2.80
N ALA A 101 1.75 14.71 1.94
CA ALA A 101 2.74 13.63 1.96
C ALA A 101 3.62 13.70 3.20
N ALA A 102 3.75 12.58 3.91
CA ALA A 102 4.68 12.45 5.02
C ALA A 102 6.12 12.39 4.50
N GLU A 103 7.08 12.56 5.42
CA GLU A 103 8.51 12.44 5.08
C GLU A 103 8.80 11.09 4.43
N GLY A 104 9.64 11.09 3.41
CA GLY A 104 10.01 9.89 2.66
C GLY A 104 9.10 9.56 1.50
N ILE A 105 7.98 10.25 1.37
CA ILE A 105 7.07 10.11 0.22
C ILE A 105 7.33 11.28 -0.72
N GLU A 106 7.79 10.97 -1.92
CA GLU A 106 8.08 11.99 -2.93
C GLU A 106 6.81 12.60 -3.50
N LYS A 107 5.79 11.77 -3.71
CA LYS A 107 4.53 12.21 -4.34
C LYS A 107 3.36 11.33 -3.91
N LEU A 108 2.19 11.95 -3.79
CA LEU A 108 0.90 11.29 -3.65
C LEU A 108 0.05 11.64 -4.87
N GLU A 109 -0.66 10.63 -5.40
CA GLU A 109 -1.46 10.85 -6.59
C GLU A 109 -2.70 9.97 -6.61
N TRP A 110 -3.84 10.59 -6.90
CA TRP A 110 -5.07 9.88 -7.24
C TRP A 110 -4.98 9.48 -8.71
N VAL A 111 -4.86 8.19 -8.99
CA VAL A 111 -4.68 7.69 -10.34
C VAL A 111 -5.96 7.04 -10.82
N PRO A 112 -6.56 7.52 -11.93
CA PRO A 112 -7.71 6.85 -12.52
C PRO A 112 -7.39 5.37 -12.77
N ILE A 113 -8.34 4.50 -12.50
CA ILE A 113 -8.12 3.05 -12.64
C ILE A 113 -7.61 2.69 -14.03
N GLU A 114 -8.15 3.29 -15.07
CA GLU A 114 -7.73 3.05 -16.45
C GLU A 114 -6.29 3.52 -16.76
N LYS A 115 -5.68 4.29 -15.87
CA LYS A 115 -4.30 4.76 -16.01
C LYS A 115 -3.30 3.98 -15.16
N LEU A 116 -3.77 3.12 -14.27
CA LEU A 116 -2.90 2.38 -13.35
C LEU A 116 -1.81 1.57 -14.07
N ALA A 117 -2.13 0.98 -15.21
CA ALA A 117 -1.18 0.18 -15.97
C ALA A 117 0.04 0.96 -16.47
N GLU A 118 -0.03 2.29 -16.50
CA GLU A 118 1.06 3.16 -16.98
C GLU A 118 2.11 3.43 -15.90
N TYR A 119 1.87 2.99 -14.66
CA TYR A 119 2.73 3.29 -13.51
C TYR A 119 3.66 2.11 -13.21
N ASP A 120 4.84 2.44 -12.71
CA ASP A 120 5.89 1.49 -12.35
C ASP A 120 5.67 0.94 -10.94
N HIS A 121 4.73 0.01 -10.81
CA HIS A 121 4.34 -0.56 -9.53
C HIS A 121 5.36 -1.55 -8.98
N VAL A 122 5.64 -1.47 -7.68
CA VAL A 122 6.41 -2.52 -7.00
C VAL A 122 5.66 -3.86 -7.09
N PRO A 123 6.39 -5.00 -7.11
CA PRO A 123 5.76 -6.31 -7.35
C PRO A 123 4.55 -6.66 -6.48
N PRO A 124 4.58 -6.47 -5.14
CA PRO A 124 3.39 -6.79 -4.34
C PRO A 124 2.18 -5.93 -4.67
N SER A 125 2.39 -4.65 -4.98
CA SER A 125 1.30 -3.74 -5.38
C SER A 125 0.73 -4.15 -6.73
N ARG A 126 1.60 -4.46 -7.68
CA ARG A 126 1.19 -4.91 -9.01
C ARG A 126 0.34 -6.18 -8.92
N LYS A 127 0.78 -7.14 -8.14
CA LYS A 127 0.06 -8.40 -7.95
C LYS A 127 -1.34 -8.16 -7.40
N LEU A 128 -1.48 -7.30 -6.41
CA LEU A 128 -2.77 -6.99 -5.81
C LEU A 128 -3.70 -6.27 -6.80
N LEU A 129 -3.18 -5.32 -7.56
CA LEU A 129 -3.96 -4.62 -8.58
C LEU A 129 -4.43 -5.57 -9.68
N LEU A 130 -3.61 -6.55 -10.05
CA LEU A 130 -3.99 -7.61 -11.00
C LEU A 130 -5.13 -8.47 -10.42
N GLU A 131 -5.02 -8.88 -9.16
CA GLU A 131 -6.05 -9.69 -8.50
C GLU A 131 -7.38 -8.94 -8.41
N LEU A 132 -7.36 -7.63 -8.23
CA LEU A 132 -8.55 -6.80 -8.20
C LEU A 132 -9.15 -6.54 -9.58
N GLY A 133 -8.42 -6.87 -10.64
CA GLY A 133 -8.87 -6.61 -12.00
C GLY A 133 -8.72 -5.14 -12.41
N TYR A 134 -7.90 -4.37 -11.71
CA TYR A 134 -7.68 -2.97 -12.02
C TYR A 134 -6.59 -2.76 -13.07
N ILE A 135 -5.69 -3.72 -13.23
CA ILE A 135 -4.72 -3.77 -14.32
C ILE A 135 -4.72 -5.17 -14.92
N PHE A 136 -4.23 -5.30 -16.15
CA PHE A 136 -4.18 -6.55 -16.88
C PHE A 136 -2.78 -6.75 -17.45
N GLU A 137 -2.38 -8.00 -17.59
CA GLU A 137 -1.13 -8.34 -18.26
C GLU A 137 -1.32 -8.47 -19.78
#